data_b1adc5db3498193f96480e400f214dff
#
_entry.id   b1adc5db3498193f96480e400f214dff
#
_cell.length_a   1.000
_cell.length_b   1.000
_cell.length_c   1.000
_cell.angle_alpha   90.00
_cell.angle_beta   90.00
_cell.angle_gamma   90.00
#
_symmetry.space_group_name_H-M   'P 1'
#
loop_
_entity.id
_entity.type
_entity.pdbx_description
1 polymer ?
#
loop_
_entity_poly.entity_id
_entity_poly.type
_entity_poly.pdbx_seq_one_letter_code
_entity_poly.pdbx_strand_id
1 'polypeptide(L)'
;MKRISILVLALLAACTAPTENPITEVSYDYFGDTIQVADTTSLAGLLSQLQAGTDSVYGTFAAPISSVCQVKGCWMQLDLGTGEEALVRFKDYGFFVPMDAASEMAFVEGSLTVDTLSVEWLRHQAEDAGESDSAIAAIQSPKVSFSVLAVGVALAQKERAAAEDSAPHDHSSHEH
;
A
#
# COMPACT_ATOMS: atom_id res chain seq x y z
N MET A 1 -65.44 35.52 41.27
CA MET A 1 -64.35 34.72 41.81
C MET A 1 -64.01 33.65 40.77
N LYS A 2 -63.01 33.93 39.88
CA LYS A 2 -62.59 33.00 38.82
C LYS A 2 -61.27 32.39 39.25
N ARG A 3 -61.27 31.07 39.45
CA ARG A 3 -60.06 30.30 39.78
C ARG A 3 -59.34 29.97 38.46
N ILE A 4 -58.15 30.54 38.25
CA ILE A 4 -57.29 30.23 37.13
C ILE A 4 -56.40 29.07 37.57
N SER A 5 -56.63 27.91 36.92
CA SER A 5 -55.77 26.71 37.11
C SER A 5 -54.59 26.82 36.13
N ILE A 6 -53.38 26.99 36.70
CA ILE A 6 -52.13 27.03 35.90
C ILE A 6 -51.67 25.60 35.74
N LEU A 7 -51.75 25.10 34.51
CA LEU A 7 -51.23 23.80 34.09
C LEU A 7 -49.74 23.98 33.79
N VAL A 8 -48.88 23.47 34.66
CA VAL A 8 -47.40 23.45 34.43
C VAL A 8 -47.08 22.26 33.54
N LEU A 9 -46.74 22.54 32.29
CA LEU A 9 -46.29 21.56 31.32
C LEU A 9 -44.78 21.38 31.49
N ALA A 10 -44.35 20.27 32.11
CA ALA A 10 -42.94 19.91 32.23
C ALA A 10 -42.43 19.37 30.90
N LEU A 11 -41.59 20.16 30.20
CA LEU A 11 -40.83 19.73 29.04
C LEU A 11 -39.65 18.84 29.49
N LEU A 12 -39.72 17.54 29.25
CA LEU A 12 -38.61 16.61 29.35
C LEU A 12 -37.73 16.79 28.12
N ALA A 13 -36.63 17.52 28.27
CA ALA A 13 -35.57 17.57 27.25
C ALA A 13 -34.81 16.24 27.30
N ALA A 14 -35.08 15.35 26.34
CA ALA A 14 -34.25 14.17 26.11
C ALA A 14 -32.97 14.62 25.46
N CYS A 15 -31.87 14.67 26.23
CA CYS A 15 -30.51 14.77 25.69
C CYS A 15 -30.18 13.46 24.95
N THR A 16 -30.32 13.47 23.62
CA THR A 16 -29.68 12.44 22.80
C THR A 16 -28.17 12.71 22.80
N ALA A 17 -27.40 11.89 23.51
CA ALA A 17 -25.95 11.89 23.39
C ALA A 17 -25.58 11.52 21.96
N PRO A 18 -24.63 12.22 21.33
CA PRO A 18 -24.13 11.80 20.03
C PRO A 18 -23.54 10.41 20.19
N THR A 19 -23.99 9.47 19.34
CA THR A 19 -23.39 8.15 19.22
C THR A 19 -22.03 8.36 18.56
N GLU A 20 -20.98 8.43 19.33
CA GLU A 20 -19.62 8.34 18.81
C GLU A 20 -19.49 6.95 18.17
N ASN A 21 -19.49 6.90 16.84
CA ASN A 21 -19.03 5.72 16.13
C ASN A 21 -17.58 5.49 16.57
N PRO A 22 -17.19 4.30 17.04
CA PRO A 22 -15.78 4.03 17.31
C PRO A 22 -15.03 4.19 15.99
N ILE A 23 -14.22 5.24 15.90
CA ILE A 23 -13.24 5.37 14.82
C ILE A 23 -12.28 4.20 15.07
N THR A 24 -12.37 3.17 14.23
CA THR A 24 -11.42 2.08 14.25
C THR A 24 -10.08 2.69 13.85
N GLU A 25 -9.20 2.90 14.82
CA GLU A 25 -7.85 3.39 14.58
C GLU A 25 -7.12 2.32 13.78
N VAL A 26 -6.77 2.64 12.53
CA VAL A 26 -6.01 1.72 11.67
C VAL A 26 -4.58 1.71 12.16
N SER A 27 -4.11 0.57 12.64
CA SER A 27 -2.71 0.35 12.97
C SER A 27 -1.94 -0.08 11.73
N TYR A 28 -0.66 0.29 11.66
CA TYR A 28 0.21 -0.02 10.53
C TYR A 28 1.46 -0.77 10.97
N ASP A 29 1.89 -1.73 10.14
CA ASP A 29 3.22 -2.30 10.20
C ASP A 29 4.15 -1.49 9.30
N TYR A 30 5.31 -1.10 9.81
CA TYR A 30 6.29 -0.29 9.11
C TYR A 30 7.50 -1.13 8.71
N PHE A 31 7.97 -0.93 7.48
CA PHE A 31 9.13 -1.58 6.89
C PHE A 31 10.10 -0.51 6.39
N GLY A 32 11.36 -0.57 6.80
CA GLY A 32 12.32 0.51 6.57
C GLY A 32 12.12 1.67 7.56
N ASP A 33 12.16 2.90 7.07
CA ASP A 33 11.94 4.09 7.89
C ASP A 33 10.45 4.19 8.27
N THR A 34 10.19 4.72 9.47
CA THR A 34 8.80 5.04 9.90
C THR A 34 8.31 6.25 9.13
N ILE A 35 7.27 6.05 8.33
CA ILE A 35 6.69 7.09 7.48
C ILE A 35 5.44 7.72 8.11
N GLN A 36 5.09 8.93 7.69
CA GLN A 36 3.87 9.61 8.13
C GLN A 36 2.74 9.33 7.13
N VAL A 37 1.88 8.36 7.43
CA VAL A 37 0.74 8.00 6.58
C VAL A 37 -0.22 9.17 6.38
N ALA A 38 -0.34 10.07 7.38
CA ALA A 38 -1.19 11.25 7.30
C ALA A 38 -0.71 12.28 6.25
N ASP A 39 0.58 12.26 5.89
CA ASP A 39 1.18 13.20 4.92
C ASP A 39 1.11 12.66 3.48
N THR A 40 0.25 11.68 3.22
CA THR A 40 0.10 11.07 1.90
C THR A 40 -0.33 12.08 0.85
N THR A 41 0.50 12.25 -0.16
CA THR A 41 0.21 13.07 -1.35
C THR A 41 -0.60 12.25 -2.37
N SER A 42 -1.46 12.92 -3.13
CA SER A 42 -2.18 12.27 -4.21
C SER A 42 -1.21 11.69 -5.25
N LEU A 43 -1.29 10.39 -5.51
CA LEU A 43 -0.50 9.72 -6.55
C LEU A 43 -0.72 10.37 -7.92
N ALA A 44 -1.96 10.75 -8.26
CA ALA A 44 -2.27 11.46 -9.49
C ALA A 44 -1.54 12.82 -9.59
N GLY A 45 -1.37 13.52 -8.45
CA GLY A 45 -0.61 14.77 -8.39
C GLY A 45 0.89 14.53 -8.66
N LEU A 46 1.47 13.46 -8.13
CA LEU A 46 2.87 13.09 -8.39
C LEU A 46 3.08 12.69 -9.86
N LEU A 47 2.20 11.87 -10.41
CA LEU A 47 2.23 11.47 -11.82
C LEU A 47 2.10 12.67 -12.76
N SER A 48 1.27 13.66 -12.40
CA SER A 48 1.14 14.89 -13.18
C SER A 48 2.43 15.71 -13.21
N GLN A 49 3.21 15.73 -12.13
CA GLN A 49 4.51 16.40 -12.09
C GLN A 49 5.53 15.70 -13.00
N LEU A 50 5.56 14.37 -13.02
CA LEU A 50 6.40 13.58 -13.92
C LEU A 50 6.02 13.85 -15.38
N GLN A 51 4.73 13.88 -15.71
CA GLN A 51 4.23 14.20 -17.06
C GLN A 51 4.55 15.62 -17.50
N ALA A 52 4.68 16.56 -16.56
CA ALA A 52 5.08 17.95 -16.83
C ALA A 52 6.58 18.11 -17.14
N GLY A 53 7.36 17.01 -17.13
CA GLY A 53 8.78 17.00 -17.48
C GLY A 53 9.74 16.96 -16.29
N THR A 54 9.25 16.57 -15.12
CA THR A 54 10.09 16.24 -13.97
C THR A 54 10.42 14.75 -14.03
N ASP A 55 11.70 14.39 -14.04
CA ASP A 55 12.13 12.99 -14.17
C ASP A 55 11.93 12.19 -12.87
N SER A 56 11.87 12.86 -11.71
CA SER A 56 11.69 12.22 -10.39
C SER A 56 10.96 13.15 -9.44
N VAL A 57 10.07 12.60 -8.62
CA VAL A 57 9.38 13.30 -7.52
C VAL A 57 9.52 12.49 -6.24
N TYR A 58 9.75 13.18 -5.13
CA TYR A 58 9.83 12.55 -3.80
C TYR A 58 8.56 12.86 -3.01
N GLY A 59 8.05 11.87 -2.28
CA GLY A 59 6.92 12.05 -1.39
C GLY A 59 6.41 10.74 -0.80
N THR A 60 5.38 10.87 0.04
CA THR A 60 4.60 9.73 0.55
C THR A 60 3.33 9.64 -0.27
N PHE A 61 3.04 8.46 -0.81
CA PHE A 61 1.84 8.19 -1.62
C PHE A 61 1.29 6.80 -1.34
N ALA A 62 0.03 6.57 -1.69
CA ALA A 62 -0.62 5.28 -1.52
C ALA A 62 -0.97 4.67 -2.89
N ALA A 63 -0.73 3.36 -3.02
CA ALA A 63 -1.11 2.59 -4.20
C ALA A 63 -1.33 1.11 -3.82
N PRO A 64 -2.23 0.39 -4.54
CA PRO A 64 -2.38 -1.04 -4.36
C PRO A 64 -1.12 -1.79 -4.80
N ILE A 65 -0.75 -2.84 -4.07
CA ILE A 65 0.31 -3.76 -4.45
C ILE A 65 -0.25 -4.76 -5.46
N SER A 66 0.29 -4.79 -6.68
CA SER A 66 -0.09 -5.79 -7.69
C SER A 66 0.68 -7.10 -7.54
N SER A 67 1.95 -7.04 -7.15
CA SER A 67 2.77 -8.23 -6.91
C SER A 67 3.92 -7.97 -5.93
N VAL A 68 4.44 -9.05 -5.34
CA VAL A 68 5.57 -9.04 -4.41
C VAL A 68 6.53 -10.16 -4.76
N CYS A 69 7.83 -9.94 -4.57
CA CYS A 69 8.86 -10.96 -4.71
C CYS A 69 8.57 -12.17 -3.81
N GLN A 70 8.33 -13.33 -4.41
CA GLN A 70 7.99 -14.56 -3.70
C GLN A 70 9.20 -15.31 -3.11
N VAL A 71 10.41 -14.77 -3.29
CA VAL A 71 11.61 -15.33 -2.64
C VAL A 71 11.77 -14.81 -1.23
N LYS A 72 11.61 -13.49 -1.02
CA LYS A 72 11.79 -12.85 0.29
C LYS A 72 11.19 -11.44 0.41
N GLY A 73 10.31 -11.03 -0.49
CA GLY A 73 9.69 -9.70 -0.43
C GLY A 73 10.65 -8.54 -0.72
N CYS A 74 11.69 -8.75 -1.53
CA CYS A 74 12.77 -7.78 -1.75
C CYS A 74 12.46 -6.71 -2.82
N TRP A 75 11.31 -6.79 -3.45
CA TRP A 75 10.71 -5.81 -4.34
C TRP A 75 9.20 -6.01 -4.36
N MET A 76 8.46 -5.01 -4.77
CA MET A 76 7.03 -5.10 -5.06
C MET A 76 6.69 -4.28 -6.30
N GLN A 77 5.53 -4.53 -6.89
CA GLN A 77 4.93 -3.70 -7.93
C GLN A 77 3.68 -3.01 -7.39
N LEU A 78 3.51 -1.75 -7.75
CA LEU A 78 2.36 -0.94 -7.40
C LEU A 78 1.54 -0.65 -8.64
N ASP A 79 0.23 -0.80 -8.55
CA ASP A 79 -0.71 -0.34 -9.59
C ASP A 79 -0.87 1.20 -9.46
N LEU A 80 -0.52 1.92 -10.53
CA LEU A 80 -0.63 3.38 -10.58
C LEU A 80 -2.04 3.88 -10.94
N GLY A 81 -2.99 2.98 -11.18
CA GLY A 81 -4.36 3.32 -11.55
C GLY A 81 -4.51 3.88 -12.96
N THR A 82 -3.45 3.88 -13.77
CA THR A 82 -3.41 4.35 -15.16
C THR A 82 -3.30 3.21 -16.17
N GLY A 83 -3.26 1.97 -15.70
CA GLY A 83 -2.89 0.79 -16.46
C GLY A 83 -1.38 0.53 -16.51
N GLU A 84 -0.60 1.38 -15.85
CA GLU A 84 0.84 1.23 -15.66
C GLU A 84 1.15 0.76 -14.25
N GLU A 85 2.31 0.11 -14.09
CA GLU A 85 2.83 -0.34 -12.80
C GLU A 85 4.18 0.32 -12.51
N ALA A 86 4.48 0.51 -11.22
CA ALA A 86 5.79 0.94 -10.77
C ALA A 86 6.52 -0.17 -10.03
N LEU A 87 7.76 -0.46 -10.44
CA LEU A 87 8.65 -1.36 -9.71
C LEU A 87 9.23 -0.64 -8.50
N VAL A 88 8.93 -1.12 -7.30
CA VAL A 88 9.48 -0.61 -6.04
C VAL A 88 10.69 -1.43 -5.63
N ARG A 89 11.79 -0.74 -5.44
CA ARG A 89 13.01 -1.28 -4.80
C ARG A 89 13.22 -0.57 -3.48
N PHE A 90 13.76 -1.27 -2.52
CA PHE A 90 14.02 -0.75 -1.19
C PHE A 90 15.43 -0.20 -1.09
N LYS A 91 15.54 1.00 -0.52
CA LYS A 91 16.83 1.70 -0.38
C LYS A 91 17.87 0.80 0.27
N ASP A 92 19.03 0.74 -0.33
CA ASP A 92 20.21 -0.02 0.11
C ASP A 92 19.92 -1.51 0.34
N TYR A 93 18.79 -2.03 -0.21
CA TYR A 93 18.32 -3.41 0.06
C TYR A 93 18.11 -3.68 1.55
N GLY A 94 17.78 -2.62 2.33
CA GLY A 94 17.85 -2.59 3.78
C GLY A 94 16.64 -3.19 4.49
N PHE A 95 15.53 -3.43 3.78
CA PHE A 95 14.30 -4.02 4.33
C PHE A 95 13.50 -4.75 3.27
N PHE A 96 12.50 -5.51 3.70
CA PHE A 96 11.62 -6.30 2.84
C PHE A 96 10.18 -6.20 3.34
N VAL A 97 9.22 -6.44 2.44
CA VAL A 97 7.80 -6.50 2.77
C VAL A 97 7.31 -7.95 2.84
N PRO A 98 6.18 -8.23 3.50
CA PRO A 98 5.59 -9.57 3.51
C PRO A 98 5.30 -10.08 2.10
N MET A 99 5.59 -11.34 1.83
CA MET A 99 5.37 -11.95 0.51
C MET A 99 3.89 -12.10 0.16
N ASP A 100 3.02 -12.06 1.15
CA ASP A 100 1.56 -12.15 1.03
C ASP A 100 0.87 -10.77 0.98
N ALA A 101 1.64 -9.69 0.83
CA ALA A 101 1.11 -8.33 0.78
C ALA A 101 0.45 -7.95 -0.57
N ALA A 102 0.43 -8.84 -1.56
CA ALA A 102 -0.26 -8.58 -2.82
C ALA A 102 -1.75 -8.27 -2.56
N SER A 103 -2.30 -7.31 -3.30
CA SER A 103 -3.66 -6.75 -3.17
C SER A 103 -3.89 -5.85 -1.94
N GLU A 104 -2.89 -5.61 -1.10
CA GLU A 104 -2.98 -4.62 -0.04
C GLU A 104 -2.71 -3.21 -0.56
N MET A 105 -3.22 -2.22 0.18
CA MET A 105 -2.84 -0.82 -0.03
C MET A 105 -1.52 -0.54 0.69
N ALA A 106 -0.49 -0.19 -0.07
CA ALA A 106 0.77 0.27 0.49
C ALA A 106 0.81 1.79 0.55
N PHE A 107 1.30 2.32 1.67
CA PHE A 107 1.77 3.70 1.78
C PHE A 107 3.29 3.65 1.64
N VAL A 108 3.82 4.40 0.69
CA VAL A 108 5.23 4.34 0.33
C VAL A 108 5.82 5.73 0.35
N GLU A 109 6.92 5.90 1.07
CA GLU A 109 7.74 7.11 1.02
C GLU A 109 8.99 6.84 0.21
N GLY A 110 9.24 7.67 -0.78
CA GLY A 110 10.40 7.51 -1.65
C GLY A 110 10.37 8.39 -2.89
N SER A 111 11.33 8.12 -3.78
CA SER A 111 11.43 8.78 -5.08
C SER A 111 10.73 7.96 -6.15
N LEU A 112 9.67 8.52 -6.71
CA LEU A 112 8.99 7.98 -7.91
C LEU A 112 9.66 8.60 -9.13
N THR A 113 10.15 7.76 -10.04
CA THR A 113 10.91 8.15 -11.23
C THR A 113 10.21 7.59 -12.46
N VAL A 114 10.23 8.35 -13.56
CA VAL A 114 9.77 7.91 -14.87
C VAL A 114 10.98 7.77 -15.79
N ASP A 115 11.03 6.62 -16.49
CA ASP A 115 12.03 6.32 -17.51
C ASP A 115 11.36 5.96 -18.82
N THR A 116 12.04 6.21 -19.93
CA THR A 116 11.61 5.75 -21.25
C THR A 116 12.57 4.66 -21.74
N LEU A 117 12.10 3.42 -21.74
CA LEU A 117 12.84 2.29 -22.29
C LEU A 117 12.80 2.36 -23.80
N SER A 118 13.98 2.44 -24.44
CA SER A 118 14.10 2.49 -25.91
C SER A 118 13.67 1.18 -26.55
N VAL A 119 13.27 1.23 -27.81
CA VAL A 119 12.94 0.04 -28.62
C VAL A 119 14.11 -0.93 -28.65
N GLU A 120 15.34 -0.43 -28.76
CA GLU A 120 16.55 -1.24 -28.80
C GLU A 120 16.73 -2.01 -27.47
N TRP A 121 16.57 -1.32 -26.33
CA TRP A 121 16.66 -1.95 -25.01
C TRP A 121 15.56 -3.00 -24.79
N LEU A 122 14.33 -2.70 -25.16
CA LEU A 122 13.20 -3.64 -25.05
C LEU A 122 13.41 -4.89 -25.89
N ARG A 123 13.96 -4.76 -27.11
CA ARG A 123 14.28 -5.90 -27.97
C ARG A 123 15.39 -6.74 -27.37
N HIS A 124 16.45 -6.11 -26.86
CA HIS A 124 17.53 -6.81 -26.19
C HIS A 124 17.03 -7.62 -24.98
N GLN A 125 16.14 -7.03 -24.16
CA GLN A 125 15.52 -7.76 -23.04
C GLN A 125 14.67 -8.96 -23.52
N ALA A 126 13.95 -8.81 -24.61
CA ALA A 126 13.13 -9.88 -25.19
C ALA A 126 14.01 -11.02 -25.74
N GLU A 127 15.15 -10.68 -26.37
CA GLU A 127 16.18 -11.65 -26.81
C GLU A 127 16.73 -12.44 -25.61
N ASP A 128 17.13 -11.75 -24.53
CA ASP A 128 17.65 -12.36 -23.30
C ASP A 128 16.59 -13.26 -22.61
N ALA A 129 15.31 -12.91 -22.74
CA ALA A 129 14.20 -13.71 -22.23
C ALA A 129 13.87 -14.93 -23.12
N GLY A 130 14.51 -15.07 -24.30
CA GLY A 130 14.26 -16.15 -25.24
C GLY A 130 12.94 -16.04 -26.00
N GLU A 131 12.45 -14.79 -26.17
CA GLU A 131 11.25 -14.54 -26.96
C GLU A 131 11.47 -14.88 -28.42
N SER A 132 10.36 -15.14 -29.17
CA SER A 132 10.46 -15.44 -30.59
C SER A 132 10.83 -14.21 -31.42
N ASP A 133 11.52 -14.42 -32.56
CA ASP A 133 11.88 -13.35 -33.50
C ASP A 133 10.68 -12.48 -33.90
N SER A 134 9.48 -13.07 -34.02
CA SER A 134 8.25 -12.35 -34.33
C SER A 134 7.79 -11.46 -33.19
N ALA A 135 7.95 -11.88 -31.90
CA ALA A 135 7.64 -11.09 -30.74
C ALA A 135 8.61 -9.92 -30.59
N ILE A 136 9.91 -10.18 -30.83
CA ILE A 136 10.96 -9.15 -30.80
C ILE A 136 10.71 -8.10 -31.90
N ALA A 137 10.39 -8.52 -33.11
CA ALA A 137 10.09 -7.62 -34.21
C ALA A 137 8.82 -6.78 -33.99
N ALA A 138 7.86 -7.27 -33.20
CA ALA A 138 6.65 -6.55 -32.85
C ALA A 138 6.89 -5.37 -31.91
N ILE A 139 8.04 -5.30 -31.25
CA ILE A 139 8.44 -4.17 -30.40
C ILE A 139 8.86 -3.00 -31.29
N GLN A 140 7.97 -2.02 -31.48
CA GLN A 140 8.17 -0.90 -32.40
C GLN A 140 8.13 0.48 -31.73
N SER A 141 7.73 0.55 -30.47
CA SER A 141 7.60 1.81 -29.74
C SER A 141 8.35 1.74 -28.41
N PRO A 142 8.92 2.86 -27.94
CA PRO A 142 9.47 2.94 -26.59
C PRO A 142 8.37 2.72 -25.57
N LYS A 143 8.73 2.24 -24.39
CA LYS A 143 7.82 1.99 -23.26
C LYS A 143 8.17 2.91 -22.10
N VAL A 144 7.17 3.61 -21.58
CA VAL A 144 7.31 4.32 -20.31
C VAL A 144 7.36 3.29 -19.19
N SER A 145 8.29 3.49 -18.26
CA SER A 145 8.48 2.65 -17.08
C SER A 145 8.55 3.52 -15.85
N PHE A 146 7.87 3.11 -14.80
CA PHE A 146 7.91 3.78 -13.50
C PHE A 146 8.68 2.93 -12.50
N SER A 147 9.50 3.59 -11.69
CA SER A 147 10.21 2.94 -10.59
C SER A 147 10.13 3.78 -9.33
N VAL A 148 10.19 3.11 -8.17
CA VAL A 148 10.23 3.75 -6.86
C VAL A 148 11.45 3.24 -6.11
N LEU A 149 12.24 4.18 -5.60
CA LEU A 149 13.24 3.87 -4.57
C LEU A 149 12.63 4.24 -3.22
N ALA A 150 12.09 3.25 -2.52
CA ALA A 150 11.41 3.45 -1.24
C ALA A 150 12.39 3.50 -0.08
N VAL A 151 12.20 4.47 0.82
CA VAL A 151 12.90 4.55 2.11
C VAL A 151 12.08 3.90 3.22
N GLY A 152 10.74 3.91 3.10
CA GLY A 152 9.82 3.29 4.04
C GLY A 152 8.51 2.88 3.38
N VAL A 153 7.87 1.86 3.95
CA VAL A 153 6.56 1.33 3.55
C VAL A 153 5.72 1.11 4.80
N ALA A 154 4.44 1.48 4.75
CA ALA A 154 3.47 1.11 5.77
C ALA A 154 2.33 0.29 5.14
N LEU A 155 1.97 -0.81 5.77
CA LEU A 155 0.83 -1.65 5.43
C LEU A 155 -0.13 -1.67 6.61
N ALA A 156 -1.45 -1.62 6.36
CA ALA A 156 -2.42 -1.80 7.42
C ALA A 156 -2.23 -3.16 8.08
N GLN A 157 -2.23 -3.18 9.42
CA GLN A 157 -2.16 -4.45 10.14
C GLN A 157 -3.36 -5.31 9.77
N LYS A 158 -3.10 -6.50 9.26
CA LYS A 158 -4.13 -7.53 9.15
C LYS A 158 -4.48 -7.96 10.57
N GLU A 159 -5.78 -8.05 10.91
CA GLU A 159 -6.18 -8.88 12.04
C GLU A 159 -5.67 -10.29 11.74
N ARG A 160 -4.51 -10.64 12.26
CA ARG A 160 -4.09 -12.03 12.30
C ARG A 160 -5.11 -12.73 13.18
N ALA A 161 -5.96 -13.54 12.56
CA ALA A 161 -6.74 -14.52 13.31
C ALA A 161 -5.74 -15.18 14.26
N ALA A 162 -5.97 -15.03 15.57
CA ALA A 162 -5.13 -15.61 16.61
C ALA A 162 -5.02 -17.11 16.27
N ALA A 163 -3.92 -17.47 15.63
CA ALA A 163 -3.60 -18.86 15.37
C ALA A 163 -3.45 -19.49 16.73
N GLU A 164 -4.41 -20.35 17.02
CA GLU A 164 -4.58 -21.15 18.21
C GLU A 164 -3.23 -21.69 18.70
N ASP A 165 -2.63 -20.98 19.66
CA ASP A 165 -1.64 -21.55 20.56
C ASP A 165 -2.42 -22.26 21.68
N SER A 166 -2.96 -23.42 21.36
CA SER A 166 -3.55 -24.34 22.32
C SER A 166 -3.30 -25.79 21.87
N ALA A 167 -2.02 -26.14 21.74
CA ALA A 167 -1.62 -27.52 21.86
C ALA A 167 -1.35 -27.80 23.35
N PRO A 168 -2.15 -28.65 24.03
CA PRO A 168 -1.81 -29.06 25.38
C PRO A 168 -0.55 -29.93 25.31
N HIS A 169 0.52 -29.45 25.93
CA HIS A 169 1.67 -30.30 26.23
C HIS A 169 1.23 -31.35 27.25
N ASP A 170 0.87 -32.51 26.74
CA ASP A 170 0.73 -33.72 27.54
C ASP A 170 2.13 -34.21 27.98
N HIS A 171 2.50 -33.83 29.19
CA HIS A 171 3.60 -34.43 29.89
C HIS A 171 3.12 -35.74 30.53
N SER A 172 2.96 -36.79 29.73
CA SER A 172 2.88 -38.13 30.31
C SER A 172 4.28 -38.61 30.70
N SER A 173 4.56 -38.49 31.98
CA SER A 173 5.62 -39.18 32.69
C SER A 173 5.57 -40.69 32.44
N HIS A 174 6.61 -41.24 31.85
CA HIS A 174 6.94 -42.65 31.95
C HIS A 174 8.08 -42.84 32.95
N GLU A 175 7.68 -43.18 34.18
CA GLU A 175 8.53 -43.98 35.07
C GLU A 175 8.54 -45.44 34.56
N HIS A 176 9.74 -45.94 34.26
CA HIS A 176 10.24 -47.27 34.65
C HIS A 176 11.72 -47.36 34.23
#